data_b8376b33dcc14a5d7e2b0f46376e665b
#
_entry.id   b8376b33dcc14a5d7e2b0f46376e665b
#
_cell.length_a   1.000
_cell.length_b   1.000
_cell.length_c   1.000
_cell.angle_alpha   90.00
_cell.angle_beta   90.00
_cell.angle_gamma   90.00
#
_symmetry.space_group_name_H-M   'P 1'
#
loop_
_entity.id
_entity.type
_entity.pdbx_description
1 polymer ?
#
loop_
_entity_poly.entity_id
_entity_poly.type
_entity_poly.pdbx_seq_one_letter_code
_entity_poly.pdbx_strand_id
1 'polypeptide(L)'
;MSSLGMAVLQIGGIFTGLINVYIWVLIINALLSFVNPDPYNPVVQFLHRLTHPAYSFVRRFMRTDFNGLDLAPLVLIIGLQVVTVVISYVFSILASSI
;
A
#
# COMPACT_ATOMS: atom_id res chain seq x y z
N MET A 1 9.73 25.04 -13.41
CA MET A 1 8.34 24.69 -13.03
C MET A 1 7.57 25.95 -12.69
N SER A 2 6.36 26.07 -13.20
CA SER A 2 5.44 27.13 -12.81
C SER A 2 4.83 26.85 -11.43
N SER A 3 4.07 27.81 -10.88
CA SER A 3 3.33 27.58 -9.65
C SER A 3 2.29 26.46 -9.82
N LEU A 4 1.72 26.32 -11.03
CA LEU A 4 0.81 25.22 -11.34
C LEU A 4 1.57 23.88 -11.31
N GLY A 5 2.79 23.82 -11.82
CA GLY A 5 3.63 22.63 -11.76
C GLY A 5 3.94 22.22 -10.33
N MET A 6 4.23 23.21 -9.46
CA MET A 6 4.45 22.93 -8.04
C MET A 6 3.20 22.36 -7.37
N ALA A 7 2.01 22.88 -7.71
CA ALA A 7 0.75 22.34 -7.19
C ALA A 7 0.53 20.90 -7.62
N VAL A 8 0.86 20.57 -8.87
CA VAL A 8 0.76 19.18 -9.37
C VAL A 8 1.67 18.25 -8.58
N LEU A 9 2.90 18.68 -8.28
CA LEU A 9 3.81 17.87 -7.45
C LEU A 9 3.25 17.63 -6.06
N GLN A 10 2.66 18.64 -5.44
CA GLN A 10 2.08 18.51 -4.10
C GLN A 10 0.89 17.55 -4.11
N ILE A 11 0.06 17.58 -5.14
CA ILE A 11 -1.03 16.62 -5.29
C ILE A 11 -0.48 15.20 -5.42
N GLY A 12 0.56 15.02 -6.22
CA GLY A 12 1.24 13.73 -6.35
C GLY A 12 1.77 13.24 -5.01
N GLY A 13 2.31 14.16 -4.20
CA GLY A 13 2.79 13.85 -2.85
C GLY A 13 1.67 13.37 -1.92
N ILE A 14 0.46 13.91 -2.07
CA ILE A 14 -0.70 13.46 -1.28
C ILE A 14 -1.02 12.01 -1.64
N PHE A 15 -1.09 11.68 -2.93
CA PHE A 15 -1.37 10.30 -3.36
C PHE A 15 -0.31 9.31 -2.86
N THR A 16 0.97 9.65 -3.02
CA THR A 16 2.04 8.77 -2.56
C THR A 16 2.07 8.67 -1.04
N GLY A 17 1.73 9.74 -0.34
CA GLY A 17 1.60 9.73 1.12
C GLY A 17 0.50 8.79 1.61
N LEU A 18 -0.66 8.80 0.93
CA LEU A 18 -1.75 7.89 1.26
C LEU A 18 -1.36 6.43 1.04
N ILE A 19 -0.66 6.14 -0.06
CA ILE A 19 -0.14 4.79 -0.32
C ILE A 19 0.84 4.40 0.77
N ASN A 20 1.71 5.31 1.19
CA ASN A 20 2.68 5.05 2.24
C ASN A 20 2.01 4.70 3.57
N VAL A 21 0.95 5.43 3.94
CA VAL A 21 0.16 5.11 5.14
C VAL A 21 -0.43 3.70 5.03
N TYR A 22 -0.96 3.35 3.87
CA TYR A 22 -1.54 2.03 3.66
C TYR A 22 -0.48 0.93 3.76
N ILE A 23 0.73 1.17 3.25
CA ILE A 23 1.86 0.23 3.39
C ILE A 23 2.14 -0.03 4.88
N TRP A 24 2.14 1.02 5.71
CA TRP A 24 2.34 0.86 7.15
C TRP A 24 1.21 0.03 7.79
N VAL A 25 -0.02 0.21 7.35
CA VAL A 25 -1.14 -0.62 7.80
C VAL A 25 -0.89 -2.09 7.46
N LEU A 26 -0.42 -2.37 6.25
CA LEU A 26 -0.09 -3.74 5.83
C LEU A 26 1.03 -4.32 6.68
N ILE A 27 2.07 -3.53 6.97
CA ILE A 27 3.20 -3.98 7.80
C ILE A 27 2.71 -4.34 9.20
N ILE A 28 1.93 -3.46 9.82
CA ILE A 28 1.41 -3.68 11.18
C ILE A 28 0.53 -4.93 11.19
N ASN A 29 -0.36 -5.08 10.20
CA ASN A 29 -1.22 -6.24 10.11
C ASN A 29 -0.42 -7.54 9.97
N ALA A 30 0.64 -7.53 9.16
CA ALA A 30 1.51 -8.68 8.98
C ALA A 30 2.23 -9.05 10.29
N LEU A 31 2.74 -8.06 11.01
CA LEU A 31 3.40 -8.29 12.30
C LEU A 31 2.42 -8.87 13.32
N LEU A 32 1.20 -8.38 13.37
CA LEU A 32 0.18 -8.91 14.27
C LEU A 32 -0.17 -10.36 13.93
N SER A 33 -0.13 -10.73 12.66
CA SER A 33 -0.39 -12.11 12.25
C SER A 33 0.65 -13.08 12.79
N PHE A 34 1.89 -12.64 12.99
CA PHE A 34 2.95 -13.48 13.54
C PHE A 34 2.81 -13.72 15.04
N VAL A 35 2.18 -12.80 15.79
CA VAL A 35 2.04 -12.92 17.23
C VAL A 35 0.70 -13.52 17.66
N ASN A 36 -0.13 -13.95 16.71
CA ASN A 36 -1.45 -14.54 16.97
C ASN A 36 -2.29 -13.69 17.93
N PRO A 37 -2.66 -12.47 17.56
CA PRO A 37 -3.43 -11.62 18.45
C PRO A 37 -4.84 -12.15 18.65
N ASP A 38 -5.50 -11.65 19.70
CA ASP A 38 -6.90 -11.98 19.96
C ASP A 38 -7.76 -11.56 18.78
N PRO A 39 -8.45 -12.51 18.09
CA PRO A 39 -9.29 -12.17 16.95
C PRO A 39 -10.50 -11.32 17.31
N TYR A 40 -10.85 -11.20 18.57
CA TYR A 40 -11.96 -10.37 19.04
C TYR A 40 -11.52 -8.94 19.37
N ASN A 41 -10.22 -8.64 19.29
CA ASN A 41 -9.74 -7.29 19.51
C ASN A 41 -10.23 -6.36 18.40
N PRO A 42 -10.91 -5.23 18.74
CA PRO A 42 -11.44 -4.32 17.71
C PRO A 42 -10.36 -3.74 16.78
N VAL A 43 -9.16 -3.49 17.29
CA VAL A 43 -8.05 -2.97 16.50
C VAL A 43 -7.62 -4.00 15.46
N VAL A 44 -7.50 -5.26 15.86
CA VAL A 44 -7.14 -6.36 14.95
C VAL A 44 -8.21 -6.52 13.87
N GLN A 45 -9.48 -6.49 14.25
CA GLN A 45 -10.58 -6.59 13.28
C GLN A 45 -10.58 -5.44 12.29
N PHE A 46 -10.30 -4.22 12.77
CA PHE A 46 -10.21 -3.04 11.93
C PHE A 46 -9.09 -3.17 10.90
N LEU A 47 -7.90 -3.58 11.34
CA LEU A 47 -6.76 -3.78 10.44
C LEU A 47 -7.05 -4.86 9.40
N HIS A 48 -7.67 -5.97 9.80
CA HIS A 48 -8.06 -7.03 8.87
C HIS A 48 -9.06 -6.54 7.82
N ARG A 49 -10.03 -5.71 8.21
CA ARG A 49 -11.00 -5.16 7.28
C ARG A 49 -10.36 -4.21 6.27
N LEU A 50 -9.34 -3.45 6.68
CA LEU A 50 -8.62 -2.55 5.78
C LEU A 50 -7.74 -3.31 4.79
N THR A 51 -7.17 -4.45 5.20
CA THR A 51 -6.19 -5.17 4.39
C THR A 51 -6.81 -6.30 3.56
N HIS A 52 -7.96 -6.84 3.97
CA HIS A 52 -8.60 -7.98 3.32
C HIS A 52 -8.89 -7.75 1.83
N PRO A 53 -9.45 -6.59 1.40
CA PRO A 53 -9.71 -6.37 -0.03
C PRO A 53 -8.43 -6.43 -0.88
N ALA A 54 -7.34 -5.87 -0.38
CA ALA A 54 -6.06 -5.89 -1.08
C ALA A 54 -5.49 -7.30 -1.18
N TYR A 55 -5.55 -8.06 -0.09
CA TYR A 55 -5.10 -9.46 -0.07
C TYR A 55 -5.93 -10.33 -1.02
N SER A 56 -7.24 -10.14 -1.05
CA SER A 56 -8.13 -10.85 -1.97
C SER A 56 -7.80 -10.55 -3.42
N PHE A 57 -7.47 -9.31 -3.72
CA PHE A 57 -7.06 -8.89 -5.05
C PHE A 57 -5.78 -9.63 -5.49
N VAL A 58 -4.77 -9.69 -4.62
CA VAL A 58 -3.52 -10.40 -4.93
C VAL A 58 -3.76 -11.89 -5.12
N ARG A 59 -4.53 -12.50 -4.23
CA ARG A 59 -4.80 -13.95 -4.30
C ARG A 59 -5.61 -14.35 -5.52
N ARG A 60 -6.32 -13.40 -6.13
CA ARG A 60 -7.04 -13.65 -7.37
C ARG A 60 -6.10 -13.85 -8.55
N PHE A 61 -4.93 -13.21 -8.54
CA PHE A 61 -3.99 -13.22 -9.65
C PHE A 61 -2.82 -14.16 -9.44
N MET A 62 -2.49 -14.51 -8.20
CA MET A 62 -1.36 -15.38 -7.92
C MET A 62 -1.56 -16.14 -6.62
N ARG A 63 -0.91 -17.29 -6.54
CA ARG A 63 -0.89 -18.09 -5.31
C ARG A 63 0.22 -17.53 -4.41
N THR A 64 -0.14 -17.14 -3.19
CA THR A 64 0.79 -16.51 -2.24
C THR A 64 1.14 -17.40 -1.06
N ASP A 65 0.53 -18.58 -0.94
CA ASP A 65 0.78 -19.50 0.15
C ASP A 65 2.00 -20.36 -0.14
N PHE A 66 3.05 -20.25 0.68
CA PHE A 66 4.26 -21.07 0.59
C PHE A 66 4.56 -21.67 1.95
N ASN A 67 4.50 -22.99 2.07
CA ASN A 67 4.86 -23.72 3.29
C ASN A 67 4.13 -23.20 4.54
N GLY A 68 2.84 -22.85 4.39
CA GLY A 68 2.04 -22.31 5.47
C GLY A 68 2.25 -20.83 5.74
N LEU A 69 3.14 -20.17 5.01
CA LEU A 69 3.40 -18.74 5.12
C LEU A 69 2.68 -18.00 4.01
N ASP A 70 1.90 -16.98 4.37
CA ASP A 70 1.19 -16.14 3.41
C ASP A 70 2.08 -14.97 3.01
N LEU A 71 2.45 -14.91 1.74
CA LEU A 71 3.31 -13.85 1.18
C LEU A 71 2.50 -12.71 0.56
N ALA A 72 1.16 -12.70 0.71
CA ALA A 72 0.33 -11.62 0.17
C ALA A 72 0.75 -10.23 0.69
N PRO A 73 1.06 -10.03 2.00
CA PRO A 73 1.54 -8.74 2.46
C PRO A 73 2.81 -8.28 1.77
N LEU A 74 3.77 -9.21 1.58
CA LEU A 74 5.04 -8.90 0.93
C LEU A 74 4.82 -8.47 -0.52
N VAL A 75 4.00 -9.21 -1.26
CA VAL A 75 3.67 -8.90 -2.67
C VAL A 75 3.00 -7.54 -2.77
N LEU A 76 2.05 -7.25 -1.88
CA LEU A 76 1.35 -5.97 -1.86
C LEU A 76 2.28 -4.81 -1.56
N ILE A 77 3.18 -4.96 -0.58
CA ILE A 77 4.11 -3.90 -0.21
C ILE A 77 5.03 -3.57 -1.38
N ILE A 78 5.59 -4.59 -2.03
CA ILE A 78 6.45 -4.40 -3.20
C ILE A 78 5.66 -3.77 -4.35
N GLY A 79 4.45 -4.27 -4.64
CA GLY A 79 3.61 -3.74 -5.69
C GLY A 79 3.24 -2.27 -5.45
N LEU A 80 2.90 -1.91 -4.22
CA LEU A 80 2.57 -0.54 -3.86
C LEU A 80 3.79 0.37 -3.95
N GLN A 81 4.99 -0.12 -3.65
CA GLN A 81 6.22 0.65 -3.85
C GLN A 81 6.43 0.96 -5.33
N VAL A 82 6.20 -0.01 -6.20
CA VAL A 82 6.29 0.20 -7.66
C VAL A 82 5.25 1.24 -8.10
N VAL A 83 4.02 1.13 -7.62
CA VAL A 83 2.97 2.11 -7.92
C VAL A 83 3.37 3.51 -7.47
N THR A 84 3.97 3.64 -6.29
CA THR A 84 4.45 4.92 -5.78
C THR A 84 5.48 5.54 -6.72
N VAL A 85 6.43 4.74 -7.20
CA VAL A 85 7.46 5.21 -8.14
C VAL A 85 6.82 5.68 -9.44
N VAL A 86 5.86 4.92 -9.98
CA VAL A 86 5.17 5.28 -11.23
C VAL A 86 4.39 6.58 -11.05
N ILE A 87 3.64 6.72 -9.96
CA ILE A 87 2.88 7.94 -9.68
C ILE A 87 3.82 9.15 -9.58
N SER A 88 4.90 9.02 -8.82
CA SER A 88 5.88 10.10 -8.65
C SER A 88 6.47 10.53 -9.99
N TYR A 89 6.79 9.57 -10.85
CA TYR A 89 7.36 9.85 -12.17
C TYR A 89 6.36 10.58 -13.06
N VAL A 90 5.11 10.08 -13.11
CA VAL A 90 4.07 10.70 -13.93
C VAL A 90 3.79 12.13 -13.49
N PHE A 91 3.64 12.36 -12.19
CA PHE A 91 3.41 13.72 -11.67
C PHE A 91 4.60 14.63 -11.91
N SER A 92 5.82 14.09 -11.83
CA SER A 92 7.03 14.85 -12.13
C SER A 92 7.05 15.34 -13.59
N ILE A 93 6.69 14.45 -14.53
CA ILE A 93 6.62 14.82 -15.95
C ILE A 93 5.54 15.89 -16.18
N LEU A 94 4.34 15.69 -15.62
CA LEU A 94 3.25 16.65 -15.74
C LEU A 94 3.65 18.02 -15.16
N ALA A 95 4.29 18.02 -14.00
CA ALA A 95 4.70 19.25 -13.34
C ALA A 95 5.75 20.02 -14.16
N SER A 96 6.69 19.32 -14.77
CA SER A 96 7.72 19.97 -15.59
C SER A 96 7.20 20.44 -16.93
N SER A 97 6.05 19.93 -17.39
CA SER A 97 5.43 20.32 -18.65
C SER A 97 4.62 21.60 -18.54
N ILE A 98 4.29 22.02 -17.36
CA ILE A 98 3.50 23.21 -17.08
C ILE A 98 4.21 24.13 -16.10
#